data_7bf77246acdb1b44dbb75b86635b2bae
#
_entry.id   7bf77246acdb1b44dbb75b86635b2bae
#
_cell.length_a   1.000
_cell.length_b   1.000
_cell.length_c   1.000
_cell.angle_alpha   90.00
_cell.angle_beta   90.00
_cell.angle_gamma   90.00
#
_symmetry.space_group_name_H-M   'P 1'
#
loop_
_entity.id
_entity.type
_entity.pdbx_description
1 polymer ?
#
loop_
_entity_poly.entity_id
_entity_poly.type
_entity_poly.pdbx_seq_one_letter_code
_entity_poly.pdbx_strand_id
1 'polypeptide(L)'
;MDGHRKCGVCLSPEEAIKLNGICPVCGKKLTTGVLHRVQDLAALPAPDLFSNTQAASAKPLTDTPFYVSKGSDQTSAIHLPFESISPLPELIAAAEGFSPSSVKVTRIYETLLNELGNEFFLLREAETSDITAVSSENIADAITCLRQGKVRWNPGFDGQFGTMELVHPFR
;
A
#
# COMPACT_ATOMS: atom_id res chain seq x y z
N MET A 1 11.86 -4.23 0.16
CA MET A 1 12.68 -5.03 -0.76
C MET A 1 14.14 -4.80 -0.45
N ASP A 2 14.98 -5.79 -0.72
CA ASP A 2 16.44 -5.64 -0.67
C ASP A 2 16.92 -4.99 -1.96
N GLY A 3 18.03 -4.23 -1.93
CA GLY A 3 18.41 -3.58 -3.15
C GLY A 3 19.74 -2.86 -3.15
N HIS A 4 20.10 -2.36 -4.33
CA HIS A 4 21.23 -1.49 -4.55
C HIS A 4 20.87 -0.37 -5.52
N ARG A 5 20.52 0.78 -4.98
CA ARG A 5 19.97 1.93 -5.70
C ARG A 5 20.84 2.38 -6.89
N LYS A 6 22.17 2.42 -6.71
CA LYS A 6 23.11 2.85 -7.77
C LYS A 6 23.09 1.93 -8.99
N CYS A 7 22.67 0.67 -8.81
CA CYS A 7 22.58 -0.31 -9.89
C CYS A 7 21.14 -0.57 -10.34
N GLY A 8 20.14 0.09 -9.74
CA GLY A 8 18.73 -0.13 -10.03
C GLY A 8 18.23 -1.54 -9.64
N VAL A 9 18.92 -2.19 -8.69
CA VAL A 9 18.60 -3.57 -8.27
C VAL A 9 17.61 -3.51 -7.11
N CYS A 10 16.45 -4.12 -7.30
CA CYS A 10 15.38 -4.31 -6.30
C CYS A 10 14.96 -5.78 -6.32
N LEU A 11 15.15 -6.47 -5.21
CA LEU A 11 14.96 -7.92 -5.08
C LEU A 11 14.05 -8.27 -3.92
N SER A 12 13.31 -9.36 -4.05
CA SER A 12 12.65 -9.99 -2.91
C SER A 12 13.72 -10.54 -1.95
N PRO A 13 13.38 -10.76 -0.66
CA PRO A 13 14.31 -11.39 0.28
C PRO A 13 14.80 -12.75 -0.20
N GLU A 14 13.94 -13.55 -0.81
CA GLU A 14 14.29 -14.86 -1.34
C GLU A 14 15.32 -14.79 -2.48
N GLU A 15 15.16 -13.82 -3.39
CA GLU A 15 16.12 -13.56 -4.46
C GLU A 15 17.45 -13.06 -3.91
N ALA A 16 17.40 -12.17 -2.91
CA ALA A 16 18.60 -11.67 -2.26
C ALA A 16 19.37 -12.77 -1.52
N ILE A 17 18.67 -13.70 -0.86
CA ILE A 17 19.27 -14.88 -0.21
C ILE A 17 19.97 -15.76 -1.25
N LYS A 18 19.36 -16.05 -2.39
CA LYS A 18 19.97 -16.84 -3.49
C LYS A 18 21.26 -16.22 -4.00
N LEU A 19 21.37 -14.90 -3.94
CA LEU A 19 22.56 -14.13 -4.33
C LEU A 19 23.51 -13.85 -3.16
N ASN A 20 23.33 -14.51 -2.02
CA ASN A 20 24.11 -14.32 -0.79
C ASN A 20 24.18 -12.84 -0.34
N GLY A 21 23.11 -12.06 -0.59
CA GLY A 21 23.06 -10.64 -0.27
C GLY A 21 23.99 -9.76 -1.12
N ILE A 22 24.42 -10.23 -2.28
CA ILE A 22 25.37 -9.53 -3.16
C ILE A 22 24.65 -9.02 -4.42
N CYS A 23 24.94 -7.77 -4.76
CA CYS A 23 24.39 -7.15 -5.98
C CYS A 23 24.93 -7.84 -7.24
N PRO A 24 24.07 -8.38 -8.12
CA PRO A 24 24.52 -9.10 -9.31
C PRO A 24 25.18 -8.21 -10.36
N VAL A 25 25.03 -6.88 -10.24
CA VAL A 25 25.60 -5.92 -11.20
C VAL A 25 27.02 -5.48 -10.80
N CYS A 26 27.26 -5.18 -9.52
CA CYS A 26 28.54 -4.60 -9.11
C CYS A 26 29.27 -5.41 -8.02
N GLY A 27 28.73 -6.54 -7.57
CA GLY A 27 29.36 -7.40 -6.57
C GLY A 27 29.40 -6.81 -5.15
N LYS A 28 28.76 -5.67 -4.90
CA LYS A 28 28.69 -5.07 -3.55
C LYS A 28 27.51 -5.65 -2.76
N LYS A 29 27.57 -5.53 -1.43
CA LYS A 29 26.50 -5.95 -0.55
C LYS A 29 25.21 -5.17 -0.86
N LEU A 30 24.08 -5.88 -0.89
CA LEU A 30 22.75 -5.29 -0.97
C LEU A 30 22.37 -4.63 0.35
N THR A 31 21.59 -3.56 0.27
CA THR A 31 20.93 -2.98 1.43
C THR A 31 19.71 -3.84 1.76
N THR A 32 19.67 -4.37 2.98
CA THR A 32 18.56 -5.22 3.47
C THR A 32 17.33 -4.36 3.72
N GLY A 33 16.20 -4.76 3.17
CA GLY A 33 14.93 -4.08 3.32
C GLY A 33 14.09 -4.61 4.50
N VAL A 34 13.03 -3.88 4.83
CA VAL A 34 12.13 -4.24 5.94
C VAL A 34 11.46 -5.60 5.70
N LEU A 35 11.08 -5.91 4.46
CA LEU A 35 10.44 -7.18 4.12
C LEU A 35 11.31 -8.39 4.47
N HIS A 36 12.64 -8.29 4.29
CA HIS A 36 13.59 -9.33 4.69
C HIS A 36 13.50 -9.60 6.20
N ARG A 37 13.46 -8.52 7.00
CA ARG A 37 13.31 -8.66 8.45
C ARG A 37 11.97 -9.26 8.85
N VAL A 38 10.90 -8.90 8.16
CA VAL A 38 9.57 -9.51 8.38
C VAL A 38 9.62 -11.01 8.10
N GLN A 39 10.27 -11.42 7.02
CA GLN A 39 10.42 -12.83 6.67
C GLN A 39 11.27 -13.60 7.68
N ASP A 40 12.38 -13.01 8.16
CA ASP A 40 13.18 -13.59 9.23
C ASP A 40 12.36 -13.83 10.50
N LEU A 41 11.54 -12.86 10.88
CA LEU A 41 10.68 -12.95 12.05
C LEU A 41 9.55 -13.98 11.87
N ALA A 42 8.99 -14.07 10.67
CA ALA A 42 7.95 -15.04 10.34
C ALA A 42 8.46 -16.49 10.37
N ALA A 43 9.76 -16.70 10.13
CA ALA A 43 10.39 -18.01 10.21
C ALA A 43 10.67 -18.47 11.66
N LEU A 44 10.57 -17.56 12.64
CA LEU A 44 10.70 -17.90 14.05
C LEU A 44 9.44 -18.61 14.55
N PRO A 45 9.56 -19.61 15.45
CA PRO A 45 8.37 -20.21 16.07
C PRO A 45 7.57 -19.11 16.79
N ALA A 46 6.25 -19.12 16.56
CA ALA A 46 5.37 -18.17 17.22
C ALA A 46 5.53 -18.28 18.74
N PRO A 47 5.79 -17.19 19.47
CA PRO A 47 5.78 -17.25 20.93
C PRO A 47 4.38 -17.63 21.40
N ASP A 48 4.29 -18.47 22.45
CA ASP A 48 3.03 -18.97 23.04
C ASP A 48 2.12 -17.87 23.65
N LEU A 49 2.30 -16.62 23.22
CA LEU A 49 1.55 -15.45 23.70
C LEU A 49 0.04 -15.48 23.38
N PHE A 50 -0.39 -16.37 22.48
CA PHE A 50 -1.78 -16.45 22.04
C PHE A 50 -2.50 -17.73 22.44
N SER A 51 -1.87 -18.62 23.20
CA SER A 51 -2.46 -19.88 23.65
C SER A 51 -3.63 -19.71 24.65
N ASN A 52 -3.83 -18.51 25.21
CA ASN A 52 -4.86 -18.22 26.21
C ASN A 52 -5.94 -17.20 25.79
N THR A 53 -5.98 -16.77 24.55
CA THR A 53 -7.10 -15.93 24.07
C THR A 53 -8.21 -16.83 23.57
N GLN A 54 -9.20 -17.09 24.47
CA GLN A 54 -10.52 -17.54 24.03
C GLN A 54 -11.00 -16.58 22.93
N ALA A 55 -11.27 -17.14 21.77
CA ALA A 55 -11.81 -16.41 20.64
C ALA A 55 -13.11 -15.69 21.03
N ALA A 56 -13.01 -14.42 21.40
CA ALA A 56 -14.17 -13.57 21.43
C ALA A 56 -14.68 -13.49 19.98
N SER A 57 -15.90 -13.99 19.78
CA SER A 57 -16.60 -13.95 18.50
C SER A 57 -16.84 -12.50 18.10
N ALA A 58 -15.85 -11.89 17.46
CA ALA A 58 -16.03 -10.62 16.78
C ALA A 58 -16.94 -10.89 15.57
N LYS A 59 -18.15 -10.31 15.59
CA LYS A 59 -19.01 -10.28 14.41
C LYS A 59 -18.22 -9.64 13.26
N PRO A 60 -18.22 -10.24 12.06
CA PRO A 60 -17.63 -9.59 10.91
C PRO A 60 -18.30 -8.23 10.70
N LEU A 61 -17.53 -7.17 10.57
CA LEU A 61 -18.02 -5.91 10.02
C LEU A 61 -18.31 -6.17 8.54
N THR A 62 -19.54 -6.63 8.28
CA THR A 62 -20.03 -6.86 6.92
C THR A 62 -20.34 -5.52 6.30
N ASP A 63 -19.93 -5.39 5.05
CA ASP A 63 -20.31 -4.45 4.00
C ASP A 63 -19.30 -3.36 3.61
N THR A 64 -18.00 -3.66 3.68
CA THR A 64 -17.05 -2.90 2.86
C THR A 64 -16.30 -3.86 1.94
N PRO A 65 -16.26 -3.62 0.62
CA PRO A 65 -15.54 -4.46 -0.33
C PRO A 65 -14.04 -4.15 -0.30
N PHE A 66 -13.39 -4.40 0.83
CA PHE A 66 -11.95 -4.26 0.93
C PHE A 66 -11.26 -5.61 0.76
N TYR A 67 -10.19 -5.59 -0.02
CA TYR A 67 -9.41 -6.72 -0.44
C TYR A 67 -8.88 -7.50 0.76
N VAL A 68 -9.57 -8.56 1.13
CA VAL A 68 -9.05 -9.60 2.00
C VAL A 68 -8.20 -10.51 1.13
N SER A 69 -6.88 -10.45 1.27
CA SER A 69 -6.01 -11.44 0.66
C SER A 69 -6.40 -12.81 1.21
N LYS A 70 -7.00 -13.66 0.35
CA LYS A 70 -7.23 -15.07 0.67
C LYS A 70 -5.88 -15.79 0.73
N GLY A 71 -5.24 -15.75 1.89
CA GLY A 71 -4.21 -16.70 2.21
C GLY A 71 -4.84 -18.07 2.40
N SER A 72 -4.53 -19.00 1.51
CA SER A 72 -4.90 -20.40 1.62
C SER A 72 -3.93 -21.09 2.56
N ASP A 73 -4.12 -20.97 3.87
CA ASP A 73 -3.58 -21.96 4.80
C ASP A 73 -4.36 -21.93 6.11
N GLN A 74 -4.84 -23.12 6.50
CA GLN A 74 -5.64 -23.40 7.67
C GLN A 74 -4.78 -23.45 8.94
N THR A 75 -4.15 -22.35 9.31
CA THR A 75 -3.68 -22.14 10.66
C THR A 75 -4.56 -21.07 11.28
N SER A 76 -5.17 -21.40 12.41
CA SER A 76 -6.15 -20.60 13.16
C SER A 76 -5.54 -19.31 13.77
N ALA A 77 -4.81 -18.54 12.98
CA ALA A 77 -4.42 -17.19 13.34
C ALA A 77 -5.63 -16.29 13.13
N ILE A 78 -6.04 -15.56 14.15
CA ILE A 78 -7.07 -14.52 14.03
C ILE A 78 -6.50 -13.44 13.12
N HIS A 79 -6.83 -13.52 11.83
CA HIS A 79 -6.50 -12.46 10.87
C HIS A 79 -7.51 -11.33 11.08
N LEU A 80 -7.11 -10.28 11.76
CA LEU A 80 -7.88 -9.05 11.80
C LEU A 80 -7.91 -8.45 10.39
N PRO A 81 -9.09 -8.01 9.93
CA PRO A 81 -9.19 -7.35 8.64
C PRO A 81 -8.35 -6.07 8.66
N PHE A 82 -7.64 -5.79 7.59
CA PHE A 82 -6.89 -4.56 7.41
C PHE A 82 -7.19 -3.96 6.04
N GLU A 83 -6.99 -2.67 5.94
CA GLU A 83 -7.22 -1.87 4.74
C GLU A 83 -5.90 -1.23 4.32
N SER A 84 -5.57 -1.34 3.04
CA SER A 84 -4.42 -0.65 2.46
C SER A 84 -4.87 0.66 1.84
N ILE A 85 -4.43 1.77 2.43
CA ILE A 85 -4.80 3.12 2.02
C ILE A 85 -3.55 3.86 1.56
N SER A 86 -3.64 4.61 0.46
CA SER A 86 -2.62 5.58 0.07
C SER A 86 -3.00 6.97 0.57
N PRO A 87 -2.04 7.81 0.97
CA PRO A 87 -2.31 9.21 1.25
C PRO A 87 -2.98 9.91 0.06
N LEU A 88 -4.00 10.72 0.32
CA LEU A 88 -4.75 11.42 -0.73
C LEU A 88 -3.85 12.29 -1.65
N PRO A 89 -2.80 12.98 -1.16
CA PRO A 89 -1.88 13.69 -2.05
C PRO A 89 -1.18 12.79 -3.09
N GLU A 90 -0.86 11.55 -2.74
CA GLU A 90 -0.25 10.59 -3.67
C GLU A 90 -1.24 10.14 -4.74
N LEU A 91 -2.52 9.94 -4.37
CA LEU A 91 -3.60 9.64 -5.31
C LEU A 91 -3.85 10.80 -6.27
N ILE A 92 -3.94 12.02 -5.77
CA ILE A 92 -4.11 13.22 -6.60
C ILE A 92 -2.93 13.35 -7.58
N ALA A 93 -1.71 13.13 -7.09
CA ALA A 93 -0.51 13.20 -7.91
C ALA A 93 -0.51 12.15 -9.02
N ALA A 94 -0.90 10.91 -8.70
CA ALA A 94 -1.00 9.82 -9.67
C ALA A 94 -2.11 10.06 -10.72
N ALA A 95 -3.26 10.61 -10.29
CA ALA A 95 -4.38 10.90 -11.17
C ALA A 95 -4.10 12.03 -12.17
N GLU A 96 -3.40 13.07 -11.71
CA GLU A 96 -3.17 14.29 -12.48
C GLU A 96 -1.76 14.37 -13.11
N GLY A 97 -0.90 13.39 -12.84
CA GLY A 97 0.46 13.35 -13.38
C GLY A 97 1.40 14.40 -12.76
N PHE A 98 1.18 14.78 -11.49
CA PHE A 98 2.01 15.74 -10.77
C PHE A 98 2.91 15.07 -9.74
N SER A 99 3.86 15.84 -9.18
CA SER A 99 4.58 15.41 -7.97
C SER A 99 3.68 15.56 -6.74
N PRO A 100 3.66 14.60 -5.78
CA PRO A 100 2.86 14.70 -4.56
C PRO A 100 3.13 15.96 -3.73
N SER A 101 4.34 16.52 -3.80
CA SER A 101 4.75 17.74 -3.10
C SER A 101 4.48 19.03 -3.89
N SER A 102 3.80 18.96 -5.02
CA SER A 102 3.53 20.16 -5.85
C SER A 102 2.44 21.04 -5.22
N VAL A 103 2.56 22.36 -5.45
CA VAL A 103 1.56 23.34 -4.99
C VAL A 103 0.17 23.05 -5.56
N LYS A 104 0.11 22.47 -6.78
CA LYS A 104 -1.17 22.09 -7.40
C LYS A 104 -1.86 20.98 -6.61
N VAL A 105 -1.11 19.93 -6.23
CA VAL A 105 -1.63 18.84 -5.42
C VAL A 105 -2.10 19.35 -4.06
N THR A 106 -1.29 20.19 -3.39
CA THR A 106 -1.67 20.78 -2.10
C THR A 106 -2.97 21.57 -2.21
N ARG A 107 -3.14 22.38 -3.25
CA ARG A 107 -4.36 23.16 -3.44
C ARG A 107 -5.59 22.29 -3.64
N ILE A 108 -5.49 21.25 -4.47
CA ILE A 108 -6.61 20.31 -4.70
C ILE A 108 -6.95 19.57 -3.41
N TYR A 109 -5.93 19.11 -2.70
CA TYR A 109 -6.08 18.45 -1.41
C TYR A 109 -6.83 19.31 -0.39
N GLU A 110 -6.40 20.57 -0.21
CA GLU A 110 -7.06 21.52 0.70
C GLU A 110 -8.51 21.81 0.28
N THR A 111 -8.76 21.93 -1.02
CA THR A 111 -10.13 22.15 -1.54
C THR A 111 -11.03 20.96 -1.19
N LEU A 112 -10.57 19.74 -1.45
CA LEU A 112 -11.33 18.53 -1.14
C LEU A 112 -11.63 18.39 0.35
N LEU A 113 -10.67 18.68 1.23
CA LEU A 113 -10.86 18.62 2.67
C LEU A 113 -11.85 19.70 3.18
N ASN A 114 -11.79 20.90 2.62
CA ASN A 114 -12.66 22.00 3.03
C ASN A 114 -14.12 21.77 2.61
N GLU A 115 -14.34 21.22 1.41
CA GLU A 115 -15.68 21.05 0.86
C GLU A 115 -16.35 19.74 1.28
N LEU A 116 -15.60 18.65 1.40
CA LEU A 116 -16.17 17.32 1.61
C LEU A 116 -15.82 16.71 2.98
N GLY A 117 -14.80 17.21 3.68
CA GLY A 117 -14.45 16.75 5.02
C GLY A 117 -13.08 16.08 5.11
N ASN A 118 -12.92 15.16 6.08
CA ASN A 118 -11.61 14.60 6.37
C ASN A 118 -11.15 13.56 5.31
N GLU A 119 -9.84 13.34 5.26
CA GLU A 119 -9.19 12.46 4.28
C GLU A 119 -9.71 11.02 4.31
N PHE A 120 -9.93 10.45 5.49
CA PHE A 120 -10.46 9.10 5.60
C PHE A 120 -11.87 8.96 5.04
N PHE A 121 -12.73 9.95 5.29
CA PHE A 121 -14.07 9.99 4.69
C PHE A 121 -13.97 10.06 3.17
N LEU A 122 -13.11 10.93 2.63
CA LEU A 122 -12.88 11.04 1.19
C LEU A 122 -12.39 9.72 0.57
N LEU A 123 -11.44 9.06 1.20
CA LEU A 123 -10.85 7.82 0.68
C LEU A 123 -11.79 6.63 0.78
N ARG A 124 -12.73 6.61 1.75
CA ARG A 124 -13.53 5.43 2.07
C ARG A 124 -15.01 5.56 1.73
N GLU A 125 -15.62 6.72 1.98
CA GLU A 125 -17.07 6.86 2.09
C GLU A 125 -17.68 7.87 1.09
N ALA A 126 -16.97 8.98 0.79
CA ALA A 126 -17.51 10.05 -0.05
C ALA A 126 -18.01 9.53 -1.40
N GLU A 127 -19.13 10.05 -1.85
CA GLU A 127 -19.70 9.70 -3.15
C GLU A 127 -18.82 10.20 -4.29
N THR A 128 -18.66 9.38 -5.32
CA THR A 128 -17.83 9.71 -6.49
C THR A 128 -18.32 10.99 -7.19
N SER A 129 -19.64 11.20 -7.23
CA SER A 129 -20.28 12.41 -7.77
C SER A 129 -19.83 13.69 -7.07
N ASP A 130 -19.74 13.64 -5.74
CA ASP A 130 -19.36 14.80 -4.92
C ASP A 130 -17.88 15.13 -5.12
N ILE A 131 -17.04 14.10 -5.17
CA ILE A 131 -15.62 14.25 -5.47
C ILE A 131 -15.41 14.87 -6.86
N THR A 132 -16.15 14.40 -7.87
CA THR A 132 -16.09 14.94 -9.23
C THR A 132 -16.54 16.40 -9.28
N ALA A 133 -17.58 16.77 -8.54
CA ALA A 133 -18.09 18.14 -8.50
C ALA A 133 -17.09 19.13 -7.91
N VAL A 134 -16.27 18.71 -6.95
CA VAL A 134 -15.28 19.55 -6.24
C VAL A 134 -13.91 19.53 -6.91
N SER A 135 -13.57 18.46 -7.65
CA SER A 135 -12.23 18.27 -8.23
C SER A 135 -12.27 17.89 -9.71
N SER A 136 -11.88 16.68 -10.04
CA SER A 136 -11.90 16.15 -11.40
C SER A 136 -12.38 14.69 -11.42
N GLU A 137 -12.84 14.25 -12.59
CA GLU A 137 -13.20 12.86 -12.85
C GLU A 137 -12.01 11.92 -12.61
N ASN A 138 -10.80 12.33 -13.02
CA ASN A 138 -9.59 11.54 -12.81
C ASN A 138 -9.33 11.23 -11.33
N ILE A 139 -9.55 12.20 -10.45
CA ILE A 139 -9.34 12.03 -8.99
C ILE A 139 -10.43 11.14 -8.40
N ALA A 140 -11.69 11.33 -8.81
CA ALA A 140 -12.80 10.49 -8.39
C ALA A 140 -12.58 9.02 -8.80
N ASP A 141 -12.10 8.80 -10.01
CA ASP A 141 -11.75 7.49 -10.52
C ASP A 141 -10.55 6.87 -9.79
N ALA A 142 -9.53 7.68 -9.48
CA ALA A 142 -8.37 7.22 -8.71
C ALA A 142 -8.77 6.72 -7.31
N ILE A 143 -9.65 7.45 -6.63
CA ILE A 143 -10.21 7.04 -5.34
C ILE A 143 -11.04 5.75 -5.49
N THR A 144 -11.83 5.65 -6.55
CA THR A 144 -12.60 4.45 -6.86
C THR A 144 -11.69 3.24 -7.12
N CYS A 145 -10.60 3.44 -7.88
CA CYS A 145 -9.60 2.39 -8.09
C CYS A 145 -8.93 1.93 -6.79
N LEU A 146 -8.59 2.86 -5.89
CA LEU A 146 -8.06 2.52 -4.57
C LEU A 146 -9.06 1.67 -3.78
N ARG A 147 -10.31 2.11 -3.68
CA ARG A 147 -11.39 1.38 -2.98
C ARG A 147 -11.62 -0.03 -3.53
N GLN A 148 -11.39 -0.22 -4.83
CA GLN A 148 -11.51 -1.51 -5.51
C GLN A 148 -10.23 -2.35 -5.47
N GLY A 149 -9.17 -1.88 -4.83
CA GLY A 149 -7.86 -2.54 -4.82
C GLY A 149 -7.17 -2.59 -6.19
N LYS A 150 -7.60 -1.75 -7.14
CA LYS A 150 -7.03 -1.65 -8.49
C LYS A 150 -5.84 -0.70 -8.52
N VAL A 151 -4.91 -0.91 -7.60
CA VAL A 151 -3.66 -0.15 -7.50
C VAL A 151 -2.48 -1.10 -7.48
N ARG A 152 -1.36 -0.68 -8.05
CA ARG A 152 -0.10 -1.40 -8.02
C ARG A 152 0.86 -0.65 -7.12
N TRP A 153 1.46 -1.37 -6.19
CA TRP A 153 2.48 -0.84 -5.31
C TRP A 153 3.85 -1.24 -5.83
N ASN A 154 4.67 -0.27 -6.18
CA ASN A 154 6.07 -0.47 -6.50
C ASN A 154 6.87 -0.31 -5.21
N PRO A 155 7.49 -1.36 -4.68
CA PRO A 155 8.16 -1.30 -3.39
C PRO A 155 9.39 -0.41 -3.44
N GLY A 156 9.66 0.28 -2.33
CA GLY A 156 10.91 0.99 -2.13
C GLY A 156 12.07 0.05 -1.81
N PHE A 157 13.30 0.52 -2.06
CA PHE A 157 14.54 -0.21 -1.77
C PHE A 157 15.72 0.76 -1.63
N ASP A 158 16.68 0.41 -0.81
CA ASP A 158 17.97 1.13 -0.64
C ASP A 158 17.79 2.66 -0.52
N GLY A 159 16.89 3.09 0.39
CA GLY A 159 16.59 4.50 0.64
C GLY A 159 15.73 5.19 -0.44
N GLN A 160 15.25 4.46 -1.42
CA GLN A 160 14.26 4.94 -2.37
C GLN A 160 12.87 4.58 -1.85
N PHE A 161 11.97 5.57 -1.80
CA PHE A 161 10.57 5.33 -1.43
C PHE A 161 9.85 4.54 -2.50
N GLY A 162 8.89 3.73 -2.07
CA GLY A 162 7.95 3.08 -2.97
C GLY A 162 7.02 4.09 -3.64
N THR A 163 6.40 3.68 -4.73
CA THR A 163 5.41 4.47 -5.46
C THR A 163 4.15 3.65 -5.66
N MET A 164 3.02 4.34 -5.80
CA MET A 164 1.75 3.76 -6.16
C MET A 164 1.43 4.12 -7.62
N GLU A 165 0.93 3.15 -8.36
CA GLU A 165 0.42 3.33 -9.71
C GLU A 165 -1.04 2.89 -9.78
N LEU A 166 -1.86 3.66 -10.46
CA LEU A 166 -3.24 3.29 -10.76
C LEU A 166 -3.23 2.24 -11.87
N VAL A 167 -3.86 1.09 -11.64
CA VAL A 167 -4.07 0.09 -12.68
C VAL A 167 -5.30 0.52 -13.47
N HIS A 168 -5.08 1.41 -14.42
CA HIS A 168 -6.14 2.00 -15.20
C HIS A 168 -6.62 1.11 -16.33
N PRO A 169 -7.94 1.03 -16.52
CA PRO A 169 -8.54 0.80 -17.83
C PRO A 169 -8.79 2.10 -18.60
N PHE A 170 -8.07 3.22 -18.30
CA PHE A 170 -8.30 4.47 -19.00
C PHE A 170 -7.41 4.59 -20.23
N ARG A 171 -7.91 4.06 -21.31
CA ARG A 171 -8.03 4.56 -22.68
C ARG A 171 -8.54 3.45 -23.57
#